data_b7a83c4453accee37ec946f8a341e858
#
_entry.id   b7a83c4453accee37ec946f8a341e858
#
_cell.length_a   1.000
_cell.length_b   1.000
_cell.length_c   1.000
_cell.angle_alpha   90.00
_cell.angle_beta   90.00
_cell.angle_gamma   90.00
#
_symmetry.space_group_name_H-M   'P 1'
#
loop_
_entity.id
_entity.type
_entity.pdbx_description
1 polymer ?
#
loop_
_entity_poly.entity_id
_entity_poly.type
_entity_poly.pdbx_seq_one_letter_code
_entity_poly.pdbx_strand_id
1 'polypeptide(L)'
;ILDHVTSQDVVTFTGSASTGLMLKSNPNILRENVPFNMEADSLNCIVLGEDVTPSTPEWNIFIKEVRKEITLKAGQRCTGIRRIFVPENKMEDLWREIGASLAQTVIGDPLNASVRMGSLAGQTQRKEVKEQIQKLLASSQIVYGSLDSVEVIDADANKGAFMSPVLLMNENPFTAKEAHEVEAFGPVSTIMPYKKAEDAIALSKLGKGSLVSTIVTADHKIAQQYVVGAASHHGRILVLNNECAKESTGHGSPLPLLVHGGLGRAGGGEEMGGLRGVKHYLQRTAIQGSPTTITAITNIYQQYAAGKDPGKHPFTKYFEELEVGEQIITEKRTITSEDIDKFADLSGDHFYAHIKTTNFEGTMFEQQVAHGYFIMSIAAGLFVDSYEKNPVLLNYGIDELRFTKPVYPGSEIHIRFTCKQKLLNDKRVVEKPEDFKRGDDIDKGIVKWLVEMI
;
A
#
# COMPACT_ATOMS: atom_id res chain seq x y z
N ILE A 1 -22.84 -24.23 -6.00
CA ILE A 1 -21.87 -23.46 -6.80
C ILE A 1 -20.48 -24.04 -6.60
N LEU A 2 -19.99 -24.23 -5.36
CA LEU A 2 -18.62 -24.67 -5.10
C LEU A 2 -18.27 -26.04 -5.72
N ASP A 3 -19.26 -26.91 -5.96
CA ASP A 3 -19.05 -28.20 -6.59
C ASP A 3 -18.78 -28.13 -8.10
N HIS A 4 -18.89 -26.92 -8.68
CA HIS A 4 -18.69 -26.67 -10.11
C HIS A 4 -17.47 -25.81 -10.42
N VAL A 5 -16.75 -25.32 -9.41
CA VAL A 5 -15.51 -24.56 -9.64
C VAL A 5 -14.35 -25.49 -9.96
N THR A 6 -13.41 -24.99 -10.75
CA THR A 6 -12.24 -25.73 -11.25
C THR A 6 -10.95 -25.03 -10.83
N SER A 7 -9.82 -25.63 -11.14
CA SER A 7 -8.49 -25.03 -10.92
C SER A 7 -8.26 -23.70 -11.66
N GLN A 8 -9.12 -23.33 -12.59
CA GLN A 8 -9.07 -22.05 -13.32
C GLN A 8 -9.87 -20.94 -12.64
N ASP A 9 -10.61 -21.26 -11.59
CA ASP A 9 -11.43 -20.32 -10.85
C ASP A 9 -10.74 -19.86 -9.57
N VAL A 10 -11.19 -18.72 -9.03
CA VAL A 10 -10.80 -18.20 -7.72
C VAL A 10 -12.05 -17.98 -6.88
N VAL A 11 -12.06 -18.49 -5.67
CA VAL A 11 -13.14 -18.24 -4.71
C VAL A 11 -12.67 -17.15 -3.74
N THR A 12 -13.46 -16.09 -3.62
CA THR A 12 -13.26 -15.03 -2.64
C THR A 12 -14.46 -14.98 -1.69
N PHE A 13 -14.19 -15.04 -0.40
CA PHE A 13 -15.20 -15.02 0.66
C PHE A 13 -14.87 -13.98 1.71
N THR A 14 -15.88 -13.21 2.10
CA THR A 14 -15.84 -12.30 3.26
C THR A 14 -16.99 -12.64 4.19
N GLY A 15 -16.70 -12.88 5.47
CA GLY A 15 -17.72 -13.21 6.47
C GLY A 15 -17.14 -13.82 7.75
N SER A 16 -17.94 -14.61 8.48
CA SER A 16 -17.47 -15.25 9.71
C SER A 16 -16.41 -16.32 9.44
N ALA A 17 -15.45 -16.48 10.34
CA ALA A 17 -14.41 -17.50 10.24
C ALA A 17 -15.00 -18.91 10.15
N SER A 18 -16.07 -19.20 10.87
CA SER A 18 -16.75 -20.52 10.82
C SER A 18 -17.31 -20.82 9.44
N THR A 19 -18.00 -19.87 8.82
CA THR A 19 -18.51 -20.01 7.45
C THR A 19 -17.36 -20.12 6.44
N GLY A 20 -16.35 -19.27 6.55
CA GLY A 20 -15.19 -19.32 5.67
C GLY A 20 -14.45 -20.66 5.72
N LEU A 21 -14.24 -21.21 6.91
CA LEU A 21 -13.63 -22.54 7.09
C LEU A 21 -14.49 -23.65 6.51
N MET A 22 -15.81 -23.60 6.72
CA MET A 22 -16.75 -24.55 6.13
C MET A 22 -16.67 -24.55 4.59
N LEU A 23 -16.70 -23.37 3.97
CA LEU A 23 -16.59 -23.22 2.53
C LEU A 23 -15.23 -23.69 2.00
N LYS A 24 -14.14 -23.30 2.66
CA LYS A 24 -12.76 -23.65 2.29
C LYS A 24 -12.52 -25.17 2.39
N SER A 25 -13.20 -25.84 3.30
CA SER A 25 -13.12 -27.30 3.47
C SER A 25 -13.99 -28.10 2.50
N ASN A 26 -14.68 -27.46 1.56
CA ASN A 26 -15.44 -28.14 0.55
C ASN A 26 -14.55 -29.13 -0.25
N PRO A 27 -14.94 -30.41 -0.41
CA PRO A 27 -14.11 -31.42 -1.07
C PRO A 27 -13.69 -31.06 -2.49
N ASN A 28 -14.53 -30.30 -3.24
CA ASN A 28 -14.21 -29.90 -4.59
C ASN A 28 -13.13 -28.80 -4.61
N ILE A 29 -13.22 -27.81 -3.70
CA ILE A 29 -12.19 -26.79 -3.52
C ILE A 29 -10.82 -27.45 -3.26
N LEU A 30 -10.78 -28.44 -2.39
CA LEU A 30 -9.54 -29.16 -2.05
C LEU A 30 -9.04 -30.03 -3.22
N ARG A 31 -9.93 -30.77 -3.88
CA ARG A 31 -9.57 -31.66 -4.99
C ARG A 31 -9.06 -30.91 -6.20
N GLU A 32 -9.71 -29.83 -6.58
CA GLU A 32 -9.36 -29.00 -7.72
C GLU A 32 -8.26 -27.98 -7.39
N ASN A 33 -7.82 -27.92 -6.10
CA ASN A 33 -6.85 -26.96 -5.61
C ASN A 33 -7.21 -25.51 -5.99
N VAL A 34 -8.49 -25.15 -5.84
CA VAL A 34 -9.01 -23.84 -6.19
C VAL A 34 -8.41 -22.79 -5.26
N PRO A 35 -7.77 -21.71 -5.75
CA PRO A 35 -7.34 -20.60 -4.92
C PRO A 35 -8.51 -20.03 -4.11
N PHE A 36 -8.37 -20.01 -2.78
CA PHE A 36 -9.42 -19.55 -1.87
C PHE A 36 -8.91 -18.36 -1.05
N ASN A 37 -9.42 -17.19 -1.39
CA ASN A 37 -9.15 -15.95 -0.65
C ASN A 37 -10.23 -15.77 0.42
N MET A 38 -9.82 -15.63 1.68
CA MET A 38 -10.73 -15.49 2.81
C MET A 38 -10.42 -14.22 3.60
N GLU A 39 -11.45 -13.40 3.82
CA GLU A 39 -11.46 -12.34 4.82
C GLU A 39 -12.47 -12.73 5.91
N ALA A 40 -12.00 -12.84 7.14
CA ALA A 40 -12.79 -13.40 8.24
C ALA A 40 -12.72 -12.50 9.50
N ASP A 41 -13.03 -13.07 10.65
CA ASP A 41 -13.06 -12.39 11.96
C ASP A 41 -11.76 -11.62 12.22
N SER A 42 -11.88 -10.37 12.67
CA SER A 42 -10.72 -9.53 12.94
C SER A 42 -10.84 -8.80 14.28
N LEU A 43 -9.92 -9.08 15.20
CA LEU A 43 -9.83 -8.38 16.48
C LEU A 43 -8.83 -7.22 16.38
N ASN A 44 -9.19 -6.23 15.58
CA ASN A 44 -8.38 -5.04 15.39
C ASN A 44 -8.17 -4.29 16.69
N CYS A 45 -7.03 -3.64 16.82
CA CYS A 45 -6.71 -2.91 18.02
C CYS A 45 -6.19 -1.49 17.75
N ILE A 46 -6.35 -0.65 18.77
CA ILE A 46 -5.72 0.66 18.85
C ILE A 46 -4.91 0.73 20.15
N VAL A 47 -3.72 1.32 20.06
CA VAL A 47 -2.80 1.52 21.19
C VAL A 47 -2.58 3.01 21.37
N LEU A 48 -2.68 3.49 22.62
CA LEU A 48 -2.25 4.83 22.99
C LEU A 48 -0.80 4.78 23.43
N GLY A 49 0.07 5.58 22.85
CA GLY A 49 1.48 5.68 23.24
C GLY A 49 1.67 6.19 24.68
N GLU A 50 2.77 5.79 25.31
CA GLU A 50 3.12 6.23 26.67
C GLU A 50 3.39 7.74 26.75
N ASP A 51 3.83 8.36 25.65
CA ASP A 51 4.07 9.78 25.49
C ASP A 51 2.80 10.64 25.49
N VAL A 52 1.66 10.05 25.16
CA VAL A 52 0.39 10.78 25.00
C VAL A 52 -0.22 11.11 26.36
N THR A 53 -0.56 12.38 26.55
CA THR A 53 -1.19 12.90 27.78
C THR A 53 -2.42 13.75 27.44
N PRO A 54 -3.30 14.07 28.40
CA PRO A 54 -4.46 14.94 28.14
C PRO A 54 -4.13 16.32 27.56
N SER A 55 -2.87 16.77 27.70
CA SER A 55 -2.40 18.04 27.15
C SER A 55 -1.87 17.93 25.70
N THR A 56 -1.70 16.73 25.17
CA THR A 56 -1.21 16.52 23.78
C THR A 56 -2.37 16.36 22.80
N PRO A 57 -2.24 16.79 21.54
CA PRO A 57 -3.28 16.63 20.53
C PRO A 57 -3.71 15.17 20.30
N GLU A 58 -2.75 14.25 20.43
CA GLU A 58 -2.93 12.82 20.23
C GLU A 58 -3.98 12.21 21.16
N TRP A 59 -4.18 12.78 22.35
CA TRP A 59 -5.23 12.37 23.29
C TRP A 59 -6.63 12.48 22.67
N ASN A 60 -6.94 13.64 22.13
CA ASN A 60 -8.23 13.88 21.47
C ASN A 60 -8.37 13.10 20.17
N ILE A 61 -7.27 12.95 19.43
CA ILE A 61 -7.21 12.12 18.20
C ILE A 61 -7.58 10.68 18.53
N PHE A 62 -7.02 10.12 19.59
CA PHE A 62 -7.31 8.77 20.04
C PHE A 62 -8.79 8.58 20.40
N ILE A 63 -9.33 9.45 21.25
CA ILE A 63 -10.75 9.38 21.68
C ILE A 63 -11.70 9.49 20.48
N LYS A 64 -11.41 10.42 19.58
CA LYS A 64 -12.19 10.63 18.36
C LYS A 64 -12.17 9.41 17.44
N GLU A 65 -11.00 8.78 17.25
CA GLU A 65 -10.87 7.60 16.40
C GLU A 65 -11.58 6.40 17.01
N VAL A 66 -11.44 6.17 18.33
CA VAL A 66 -12.15 5.11 19.04
C VAL A 66 -13.66 5.29 18.92
N ARG A 67 -14.20 6.50 19.20
CA ARG A 67 -15.63 6.77 19.04
C ARG A 67 -16.10 6.50 17.61
N LYS A 68 -15.37 7.01 16.63
CA LYS A 68 -15.70 6.83 15.20
C LYS A 68 -15.81 5.35 14.84
N GLU A 69 -14.84 4.55 15.25
CA GLU A 69 -14.79 3.13 14.89
C GLU A 69 -15.84 2.27 15.62
N ILE A 70 -16.26 2.68 16.83
CA ILE A 70 -17.37 2.03 17.54
C ILE A 70 -18.72 2.36 16.91
N THR A 71 -18.91 3.61 16.43
CA THR A 71 -20.23 4.09 16.03
C THR A 71 -20.50 4.04 14.53
N LEU A 72 -19.46 4.13 13.69
CA LEU A 72 -19.59 4.11 12.23
C LEU A 72 -20.17 2.77 11.77
N LYS A 73 -21.30 2.83 11.02
CA LYS A 73 -22.07 1.64 10.60
C LYS A 73 -22.51 0.77 11.80
N ALA A 74 -22.75 1.38 12.96
CA ALA A 74 -23.03 0.67 14.21
C ALA A 74 -21.96 -0.39 14.54
N GLY A 75 -20.69 -0.09 14.31
CA GLY A 75 -19.56 -0.99 14.56
C GLY A 75 -19.49 -2.20 13.64
N GLN A 76 -20.35 -2.33 12.64
CA GLN A 76 -20.41 -3.47 11.72
C GLN A 76 -19.40 -3.28 10.57
N ARG A 77 -18.12 -3.30 10.94
CA ARG A 77 -16.99 -3.19 10.02
C ARG A 77 -15.96 -4.25 10.35
N CYS A 78 -15.41 -4.89 9.32
CA CYS A 78 -14.31 -5.85 9.47
C CYS A 78 -13.07 -5.21 10.14
N THR A 79 -12.85 -3.91 9.90
CA THR A 79 -11.76 -3.13 10.49
C THR A 79 -12.12 -2.46 11.82
N GLY A 80 -13.34 -2.60 12.35
CA GLY A 80 -13.74 -1.93 13.60
C GLY A 80 -12.78 -2.22 14.77
N ILE A 81 -12.48 -1.21 15.59
CA ILE A 81 -11.66 -1.37 16.78
C ILE A 81 -12.43 -2.22 17.79
N ARG A 82 -11.88 -3.40 18.14
CA ARG A 82 -12.45 -4.30 19.14
C ARG A 82 -11.69 -4.23 20.45
N ARG A 83 -10.39 -3.93 20.39
CA ARG A 83 -9.47 -3.93 21.52
C ARG A 83 -8.75 -2.58 21.60
N ILE A 84 -8.80 -1.95 22.78
CA ILE A 84 -8.22 -0.65 23.05
C ILE A 84 -7.16 -0.84 24.13
N PHE A 85 -5.89 -0.61 23.83
CA PHE A 85 -4.78 -0.75 24.77
C PHE A 85 -4.26 0.62 25.20
N VAL A 86 -4.23 0.85 26.50
CA VAL A 86 -3.85 2.14 27.08
C VAL A 86 -2.88 1.96 28.25
N PRO A 87 -1.99 2.93 28.54
CA PRO A 87 -1.17 2.88 29.73
C PRO A 87 -2.04 2.76 30.98
N GLU A 88 -1.66 1.87 31.95
CA GLU A 88 -2.43 1.56 33.16
C GLU A 88 -2.78 2.83 33.93
N ASN A 89 -1.85 3.76 34.08
CA ASN A 89 -2.05 5.02 34.80
C ASN A 89 -2.98 6.03 34.10
N LYS A 90 -3.41 5.77 32.86
CA LYS A 90 -4.33 6.61 32.10
C LYS A 90 -5.70 5.96 31.87
N MET A 91 -5.86 4.75 32.33
CA MET A 91 -7.02 3.91 32.08
C MET A 91 -8.33 4.59 32.53
N GLU A 92 -8.34 5.14 33.75
CA GLU A 92 -9.55 5.71 34.35
C GLU A 92 -10.02 6.96 33.62
N ASP A 93 -9.11 7.87 33.30
CA ASP A 93 -9.42 9.10 32.54
C ASP A 93 -9.95 8.77 31.15
N LEU A 94 -9.29 7.82 30.47
CA LEU A 94 -9.63 7.46 29.10
C LEU A 94 -10.99 6.79 28.95
N TRP A 95 -11.34 5.80 29.81
CA TRP A 95 -12.65 5.16 29.63
C TRP A 95 -13.79 6.14 29.95
N ARG A 96 -13.59 7.08 30.89
CA ARG A 96 -14.57 8.13 31.19
C ARG A 96 -14.74 9.10 30.02
N GLU A 97 -13.64 9.57 29.43
CA GLU A 97 -13.70 10.49 28.31
C GLU A 97 -14.24 9.82 27.03
N ILE A 98 -13.87 8.57 26.76
CA ILE A 98 -14.45 7.78 25.66
C ILE A 98 -15.96 7.62 25.88
N GLY A 99 -16.39 7.26 27.12
CA GLY A 99 -17.80 7.15 27.46
C GLY A 99 -18.56 8.46 27.28
N ALA A 100 -18.02 9.58 27.76
CA ALA A 100 -18.58 10.91 27.53
C ALA A 100 -18.66 11.29 26.04
N SER A 101 -17.68 10.88 25.26
CA SER A 101 -17.67 11.07 23.80
C SER A 101 -18.73 10.20 23.10
N LEU A 102 -18.91 8.96 23.52
CA LEU A 102 -19.94 8.05 23.00
C LEU A 102 -21.35 8.56 23.34
N ALA A 103 -21.56 9.16 24.52
CA ALA A 103 -22.83 9.76 24.94
C ALA A 103 -23.34 10.87 24.00
N GLN A 104 -22.45 11.49 23.25
CA GLN A 104 -22.81 12.50 22.24
C GLN A 104 -23.33 11.89 20.93
N THR A 105 -23.34 10.55 20.79
CA THR A 105 -23.77 9.89 19.56
C THR A 105 -25.27 9.80 19.50
N VAL A 106 -25.87 10.56 18.61
CA VAL A 106 -27.31 10.52 18.34
C VAL A 106 -27.63 9.26 17.53
N ILE A 107 -28.54 8.43 18.05
CA ILE A 107 -28.93 7.16 17.44
C ILE A 107 -30.36 7.30 16.90
N GLY A 108 -30.67 6.76 15.73
CA GLY A 108 -32.03 6.84 15.18
C GLY A 108 -32.12 6.58 13.70
N ASP A 109 -33.13 7.19 13.06
CA ASP A 109 -33.35 7.10 11.62
C ASP A 109 -32.22 7.81 10.86
N PRO A 110 -31.47 7.11 9.98
CA PRO A 110 -30.40 7.71 9.18
C PRO A 110 -30.84 8.85 8.26
N LEU A 111 -32.14 8.99 7.98
CA LEU A 111 -32.66 10.09 7.20
C LEU A 111 -32.66 11.41 8.00
N ASN A 112 -32.65 11.37 9.31
CA ASN A 112 -32.48 12.56 10.14
C ASN A 112 -31.03 13.02 10.15
N ALA A 113 -30.77 14.26 9.70
CA ALA A 113 -29.44 14.85 9.58
C ALA A 113 -28.63 14.92 10.91
N SER A 114 -29.29 14.86 12.07
CA SER A 114 -28.62 14.85 13.38
C SER A 114 -28.12 13.46 13.79
N VAL A 115 -28.65 12.38 13.22
CA VAL A 115 -28.27 11.00 13.53
C VAL A 115 -26.85 10.72 13.09
N ARG A 116 -26.10 10.04 13.94
CA ARG A 116 -24.70 9.63 13.74
C ARG A 116 -24.51 8.12 13.77
N MET A 117 -25.48 7.38 14.28
CA MET A 117 -25.49 5.94 14.27
C MET A 117 -26.90 5.40 13.99
N GLY A 118 -27.04 4.57 12.99
CA GLY A 118 -28.26 3.84 12.67
C GLY A 118 -28.38 2.52 13.42
N SER A 119 -29.29 1.66 12.95
CA SER A 119 -29.47 0.31 13.46
C SER A 119 -28.38 -0.65 12.94
N LEU A 120 -28.28 -1.81 13.61
CA LEU A 120 -27.62 -2.98 13.06
C LEU A 120 -28.38 -3.51 11.81
N ALA A 121 -27.72 -4.40 11.05
CA ALA A 121 -28.29 -4.95 9.81
C ALA A 121 -29.64 -5.66 10.00
N GLY A 122 -29.88 -6.22 11.19
CA GLY A 122 -31.15 -6.87 11.52
C GLY A 122 -31.18 -7.41 12.96
N GLN A 123 -32.36 -7.95 13.33
CA GLN A 123 -32.58 -8.47 14.69
C GLN A 123 -31.69 -9.69 14.98
N THR A 124 -31.43 -10.53 13.99
CA THR A 124 -30.49 -11.65 14.15
C THR A 124 -29.10 -11.17 14.52
N GLN A 125 -28.58 -10.16 13.80
CA GLN A 125 -27.28 -9.56 14.08
C GLN A 125 -27.25 -8.92 15.49
N ARG A 126 -28.32 -8.21 15.88
CA ARG A 126 -28.44 -7.64 17.22
C ARG A 126 -28.39 -8.73 18.30
N LYS A 127 -29.05 -9.85 18.10
CA LYS A 127 -29.05 -10.99 19.02
C LYS A 127 -27.65 -11.58 19.14
N GLU A 128 -26.99 -11.83 18.00
CA GLU A 128 -25.62 -12.37 17.96
C GLU A 128 -24.64 -11.44 18.69
N VAL A 129 -24.69 -10.12 18.45
CA VAL A 129 -23.81 -9.15 19.12
C VAL A 129 -24.03 -9.21 20.65
N LYS A 130 -25.27 -9.27 21.12
CA LYS A 130 -25.57 -9.40 22.55
C LYS A 130 -25.01 -10.70 23.14
N GLU A 131 -25.15 -11.82 22.44
CA GLU A 131 -24.60 -13.12 22.85
C GLU A 131 -23.05 -13.07 22.93
N GLN A 132 -22.38 -12.44 21.99
CA GLN A 132 -20.94 -12.29 22.05
C GLN A 132 -20.50 -11.35 23.21
N ILE A 133 -21.24 -10.27 23.46
CA ILE A 133 -20.97 -9.42 24.62
C ILE A 133 -21.13 -10.20 25.93
N GLN A 134 -22.14 -11.07 26.06
CA GLN A 134 -22.30 -11.92 27.25
C GLN A 134 -21.07 -12.81 27.47
N LYS A 135 -20.44 -13.32 26.40
CA LYS A 135 -19.17 -14.06 26.54
C LYS A 135 -18.02 -13.15 27.02
N LEU A 136 -17.92 -11.94 26.45
CA LEU A 136 -16.90 -10.96 26.88
C LEU A 136 -17.04 -10.56 28.38
N LEU A 137 -18.28 -10.55 28.90
CA LEU A 137 -18.56 -10.24 30.30
C LEU A 137 -18.06 -11.30 31.28
N ALA A 138 -17.61 -12.48 30.79
CA ALA A 138 -16.97 -13.45 31.67
C ALA A 138 -15.66 -12.94 32.29
N SER A 139 -14.99 -11.98 31.64
CA SER A 139 -13.73 -11.40 32.10
C SER A 139 -13.68 -9.88 32.02
N SER A 140 -14.79 -9.24 31.67
CA SER A 140 -14.87 -7.78 31.49
C SER A 140 -16.14 -7.23 32.17
N GLN A 141 -16.20 -5.92 32.41
CA GLN A 141 -17.37 -5.21 32.89
C GLN A 141 -17.79 -4.09 31.97
N ILE A 142 -19.09 -3.76 31.92
CA ILE A 142 -19.59 -2.63 31.17
C ILE A 142 -19.24 -1.34 31.94
N VAL A 143 -18.49 -0.44 31.31
CA VAL A 143 -18.18 0.88 31.89
C VAL A 143 -18.95 2.00 31.20
N TYR A 144 -19.51 1.74 30.00
CA TYR A 144 -20.42 2.65 29.30
C TYR A 144 -21.39 1.87 28.43
N GLY A 145 -22.63 2.40 28.30
CA GLY A 145 -23.67 1.85 27.45
C GLY A 145 -24.59 0.86 28.18
N SER A 146 -25.57 0.32 27.44
CA SER A 146 -26.55 -0.64 27.95
C SER A 146 -26.87 -1.69 26.87
N LEU A 147 -27.13 -2.91 27.35
CA LEU A 147 -27.63 -4.00 26.52
C LEU A 147 -29.17 -4.01 26.43
N ASP A 148 -29.84 -3.40 27.37
CA ASP A 148 -31.30 -3.51 27.55
C ASP A 148 -32.05 -2.32 26.94
N SER A 149 -31.43 -1.14 26.93
CA SER A 149 -32.07 0.09 26.52
C SER A 149 -31.21 0.87 25.51
N VAL A 150 -31.87 1.54 24.60
CA VAL A 150 -31.28 2.50 23.65
C VAL A 150 -32.28 3.61 23.39
N GLU A 151 -31.83 4.87 23.51
CA GLU A 151 -32.61 6.01 23.10
C GLU A 151 -32.42 6.25 21.61
N VAL A 152 -33.51 6.43 20.89
CA VAL A 152 -33.50 6.65 19.45
C VAL A 152 -34.37 7.83 19.08
N ILE A 153 -34.01 8.55 18.04
CA ILE A 153 -34.84 9.64 17.49
C ILE A 153 -35.41 9.23 16.13
N ASP A 154 -36.62 9.65 15.86
CA ASP A 154 -37.38 9.40 14.63
C ASP A 154 -37.44 7.91 14.23
N ALA A 155 -37.38 7.02 15.22
CA ALA A 155 -37.38 5.57 15.01
C ALA A 155 -38.05 4.86 16.19
N ASP A 156 -38.43 3.59 16.00
CA ASP A 156 -38.99 2.73 17.04
C ASP A 156 -37.91 1.71 17.49
N ALA A 157 -37.41 1.91 18.71
CA ALA A 157 -36.37 1.03 19.29
C ALA A 157 -36.80 -0.44 19.42
N ASN A 158 -38.10 -0.73 19.49
CA ASN A 158 -38.62 -2.08 19.63
C ASN A 158 -38.76 -2.81 18.27
N LYS A 159 -38.94 -2.05 17.19
CA LYS A 159 -39.05 -2.60 15.83
C LYS A 159 -37.71 -2.66 15.12
N GLY A 160 -36.86 -1.65 15.33
CA GLY A 160 -35.52 -1.59 14.74
C GLY A 160 -34.50 -2.40 15.52
N ALA A 161 -33.42 -2.78 14.82
CA ALA A 161 -32.28 -3.47 15.44
C ALA A 161 -31.29 -2.47 16.06
N PHE A 162 -31.79 -1.48 16.78
CA PHE A 162 -30.97 -0.47 17.43
C PHE A 162 -30.28 -1.03 18.68
N MET A 163 -29.09 -0.51 18.96
CA MET A 163 -28.28 -0.88 20.11
C MET A 163 -27.45 0.32 20.59
N SER A 164 -27.31 0.50 21.88
CA SER A 164 -26.38 1.48 22.46
C SER A 164 -24.94 1.09 22.12
N PRO A 165 -24.04 2.07 21.87
CA PRO A 165 -22.61 1.80 21.94
C PRO A 165 -22.21 1.27 23.33
N VAL A 166 -21.36 0.26 23.37
CA VAL A 166 -20.92 -0.38 24.60
C VAL A 166 -19.39 -0.33 24.72
N LEU A 167 -18.90 0.21 25.83
CA LEU A 167 -17.50 0.12 26.21
C LEU A 167 -17.36 -0.86 27.37
N LEU A 168 -16.58 -1.91 27.11
CA LEU A 168 -16.19 -2.88 28.14
C LEU A 168 -14.81 -2.53 28.70
N MET A 169 -14.57 -2.89 29.96
CA MET A 169 -13.26 -2.77 30.58
C MET A 169 -12.80 -4.12 31.08
N ASN A 170 -11.54 -4.46 30.80
CA ASN A 170 -10.86 -5.63 31.32
C ASN A 170 -9.55 -5.20 31.98
N GLU A 171 -9.37 -5.47 33.25
CA GLU A 171 -8.20 -5.08 34.06
C GLU A 171 -7.05 -6.09 33.97
N ASN A 172 -7.31 -7.31 33.50
CA ASN A 172 -6.34 -8.41 33.49
C ASN A 172 -6.15 -8.96 32.05
N PRO A 173 -5.65 -8.15 31.13
CA PRO A 173 -5.68 -8.48 29.68
C PRO A 173 -4.88 -9.71 29.30
N PHE A 174 -3.84 -10.09 30.03
CA PHE A 174 -3.04 -11.28 29.72
C PHE A 174 -3.72 -12.60 30.12
N THR A 175 -4.72 -12.56 30.99
CA THR A 175 -5.46 -13.75 31.45
C THR A 175 -6.87 -13.84 30.86
N ALA A 176 -7.39 -12.76 30.30
CA ALA A 176 -8.72 -12.63 29.75
C ALA A 176 -8.77 -13.16 28.30
N LYS A 177 -9.00 -14.43 28.13
CA LYS A 177 -9.04 -15.06 26.79
C LYS A 177 -10.15 -14.49 25.90
N GLU A 178 -11.30 -14.21 26.48
CA GLU A 178 -12.51 -13.76 25.78
C GLU A 178 -12.25 -12.48 24.98
N ALA A 179 -11.55 -11.50 25.55
CA ALA A 179 -11.22 -10.23 24.89
C ALA A 179 -10.31 -10.41 23.65
N HIS A 180 -9.61 -11.54 23.55
CA HIS A 180 -8.70 -11.88 22.47
C HIS A 180 -9.22 -12.98 21.53
N GLU A 181 -10.39 -13.54 21.82
CA GLU A 181 -10.97 -14.65 21.03
C GLU A 181 -12.36 -14.36 20.49
N VAL A 182 -13.14 -13.50 21.18
CA VAL A 182 -14.53 -13.22 20.83
C VAL A 182 -14.64 -11.91 20.04
N GLU A 183 -15.18 -11.97 18.84
CA GLU A 183 -15.57 -10.80 18.06
C GLU A 183 -17.08 -10.56 18.22
N ALA A 184 -17.46 -9.40 18.78
CA ALA A 184 -18.82 -8.90 18.75
C ALA A 184 -18.93 -7.88 17.59
N PHE A 185 -19.54 -8.33 16.46
CA PHE A 185 -19.60 -7.54 15.23
C PHE A 185 -20.70 -6.45 15.31
N GLY A 186 -20.48 -5.48 16.20
CA GLY A 186 -21.41 -4.40 16.55
C GLY A 186 -20.70 -3.23 17.24
N PRO A 187 -21.45 -2.28 17.81
CA PRO A 187 -20.90 -1.06 18.40
C PRO A 187 -20.29 -1.32 19.80
N VAL A 188 -19.28 -2.18 19.87
CA VAL A 188 -18.65 -2.59 21.12
C VAL A 188 -17.14 -2.70 21.00
N SER A 189 -16.43 -2.23 22.02
CA SER A 189 -14.99 -2.38 22.19
C SER A 189 -14.63 -2.64 23.65
N THR A 190 -13.46 -3.27 23.87
CA THR A 190 -12.93 -3.53 25.23
C THR A 190 -11.65 -2.73 25.44
N ILE A 191 -11.63 -1.89 26.48
CA ILE A 191 -10.45 -1.16 26.94
C ILE A 191 -9.66 -1.99 27.95
N MET A 192 -8.34 -2.01 27.81
CA MET A 192 -7.43 -2.87 28.54
C MET A 192 -6.13 -2.13 28.87
N PRO A 193 -5.59 -2.26 30.11
CA PRO A 193 -4.35 -1.61 30.49
C PRO A 193 -3.12 -2.35 30.00
N TYR A 194 -2.03 -1.61 29.82
CA TYR A 194 -0.68 -2.14 29.69
C TYR A 194 0.30 -1.33 30.56
N LYS A 195 1.42 -1.92 30.97
CA LYS A 195 2.41 -1.27 31.87
C LYS A 195 3.59 -0.68 31.10
N LYS A 196 4.01 -1.31 30.01
CA LYS A 196 5.15 -0.91 29.18
C LYS A 196 4.89 -1.25 27.70
N ALA A 197 5.60 -0.61 26.79
CA ALA A 197 5.40 -0.75 25.36
C ALA A 197 5.45 -2.22 24.87
N GLU A 198 6.30 -3.06 25.47
CA GLU A 198 6.39 -4.49 25.15
C GLU A 198 5.10 -5.24 25.49
N ASP A 199 4.39 -4.82 26.55
CA ASP A 199 3.10 -5.41 26.90
C ASP A 199 2.04 -5.07 25.86
N ALA A 200 1.99 -3.81 25.41
CA ALA A 200 1.08 -3.39 24.35
C ALA A 200 1.31 -4.20 23.04
N ILE A 201 2.57 -4.42 22.68
CA ILE A 201 2.95 -5.26 21.55
C ILE A 201 2.49 -6.71 21.77
N ALA A 202 2.75 -7.29 22.93
CA ALA A 202 2.34 -8.66 23.26
C ALA A 202 0.81 -8.82 23.22
N LEU A 203 0.07 -7.89 23.84
CA LEU A 203 -1.39 -7.88 23.86
C LEU A 203 -1.99 -7.75 22.45
N SER A 204 -1.39 -6.93 21.59
CA SER A 204 -1.86 -6.77 20.21
C SER A 204 -1.86 -8.09 19.45
N LYS A 205 -0.84 -8.93 19.70
CA LYS A 205 -0.64 -10.24 19.04
C LYS A 205 -1.62 -11.33 19.54
N LEU A 206 -2.16 -11.20 20.74
CA LEU A 206 -3.08 -12.20 21.32
C LEU A 206 -4.36 -12.39 20.47
N GLY A 207 -4.70 -11.43 19.60
CA GLY A 207 -5.77 -11.58 18.63
C GLY A 207 -5.49 -12.59 17.52
N LYS A 208 -4.29 -13.15 17.45
CA LYS A 208 -3.88 -14.20 16.48
C LYS A 208 -4.03 -13.80 15.01
N GLY A 209 -3.92 -12.53 14.74
CA GLY A 209 -4.06 -11.92 13.42
C GLY A 209 -5.23 -10.93 13.33
N SER A 210 -5.01 -9.84 12.63
CA SER A 210 -6.05 -8.85 12.35
C SER A 210 -5.80 -8.12 11.03
N LEU A 211 -6.81 -7.46 10.50
CA LEU A 211 -6.71 -6.60 9.32
C LEU A 211 -5.89 -5.35 9.62
N VAL A 212 -6.11 -4.73 10.78
CA VAL A 212 -5.46 -3.46 11.11
C VAL A 212 -5.18 -3.31 12.60
N SER A 213 -4.07 -2.65 12.89
CA SER A 213 -3.76 -2.07 14.20
C SER A 213 -3.41 -0.60 14.03
N THR A 214 -3.73 0.22 15.04
CA THR A 214 -3.30 1.63 15.09
C THR A 214 -2.50 1.89 16.34
N ILE A 215 -1.41 2.66 16.22
CA ILE A 215 -0.76 3.29 17.38
C ILE A 215 -0.91 4.81 17.27
N VAL A 216 -1.33 5.44 18.35
CA VAL A 216 -1.42 6.91 18.46
C VAL A 216 -0.28 7.39 19.34
N THR A 217 0.69 8.07 18.75
CA THR A 217 1.91 8.55 19.41
C THR A 217 2.57 9.65 18.60
N ALA A 218 3.19 10.64 19.23
CA ALA A 218 4.05 11.62 18.61
C ALA A 218 5.54 11.20 18.66
N ASP A 219 5.88 10.19 19.47
CA ASP A 219 7.25 9.70 19.59
C ASP A 219 7.57 8.65 18.51
N HIS A 220 8.51 9.00 17.60
CA HIS A 220 8.94 8.12 16.51
C HIS A 220 9.62 6.82 16.99
N LYS A 221 10.24 6.81 18.18
CA LYS A 221 10.87 5.59 18.72
C LYS A 221 9.81 4.62 19.21
N ILE A 222 8.78 5.12 19.90
CA ILE A 222 7.61 4.32 20.31
C ILE A 222 6.90 3.77 19.09
N ALA A 223 6.68 4.61 18.06
CA ALA A 223 6.09 4.18 16.79
C ALA A 223 6.91 3.06 16.13
N GLN A 224 8.23 3.23 16.01
CA GLN A 224 9.13 2.24 15.43
C GLN A 224 9.11 0.92 16.22
N GLN A 225 9.22 0.98 17.55
CA GLN A 225 9.20 -0.19 18.42
C GLN A 225 7.91 -0.98 18.25
N TYR A 226 6.77 -0.31 18.23
CA TYR A 226 5.47 -0.93 18.04
C TYR A 226 5.34 -1.57 16.65
N VAL A 227 5.66 -0.83 15.59
CA VAL A 227 5.56 -1.32 14.20
C VAL A 227 6.42 -2.56 14.01
N VAL A 228 7.71 -2.51 14.38
CA VAL A 228 8.62 -3.65 14.24
C VAL A 228 8.15 -4.83 15.09
N GLY A 229 7.69 -4.56 16.31
CA GLY A 229 7.28 -5.58 17.25
C GLY A 229 5.96 -6.27 16.88
N ALA A 230 5.00 -5.56 16.29
CA ALA A 230 3.63 -6.04 16.06
C ALA A 230 3.34 -6.44 14.60
N ALA A 231 4.15 -6.02 13.62
CA ALA A 231 3.89 -6.17 12.19
C ALA A 231 3.55 -7.60 11.75
N SER A 232 4.13 -8.62 12.37
CA SER A 232 3.88 -10.03 12.05
C SER A 232 2.46 -10.52 12.31
N HIS A 233 1.60 -9.72 12.97
CA HIS A 233 0.24 -10.11 13.36
C HIS A 233 -0.85 -9.20 12.79
N HIS A 234 -0.49 -8.18 12.03
CA HIS A 234 -1.44 -7.21 11.48
C HIS A 234 -1.20 -7.01 9.99
N GLY A 235 -2.27 -7.02 9.21
CA GLY A 235 -2.19 -6.77 7.76
C GLY A 235 -1.76 -5.33 7.45
N ARG A 236 -2.20 -4.38 8.29
CA ARG A 236 -1.83 -2.97 8.20
C ARG A 236 -1.60 -2.39 9.60
N ILE A 237 -0.61 -1.53 9.74
CA ILE A 237 -0.43 -0.70 10.93
C ILE A 237 -0.55 0.77 10.53
N LEU A 238 -1.45 1.51 11.19
CA LEU A 238 -1.58 2.95 11.09
C LEU A 238 -0.84 3.59 12.27
N VAL A 239 0.14 4.44 11.98
CA VAL A 239 0.72 5.35 12.97
C VAL A 239 0.00 6.69 12.84
N LEU A 240 -0.66 7.13 13.90
CA LEU A 240 -1.52 8.31 13.88
C LEU A 240 -1.04 9.33 14.91
N ASN A 241 -0.82 10.56 14.46
CA ASN A 241 -0.43 11.69 15.26
C ASN A 241 -1.01 13.00 14.70
N ASN A 242 -0.73 14.12 15.32
CA ASN A 242 -1.24 15.42 14.90
C ASN A 242 -0.77 15.84 13.50
N GLU A 243 0.39 15.37 13.05
CA GLU A 243 0.92 15.72 11.73
C GLU A 243 0.11 15.11 10.58
N CYS A 244 -0.45 13.91 10.79
CA CYS A 244 -1.17 13.18 9.73
C CYS A 244 -2.69 13.04 9.98
N ALA A 245 -3.19 13.36 11.16
CA ALA A 245 -4.59 13.07 11.54
C ALA A 245 -5.63 13.71 10.61
N LYS A 246 -5.31 14.87 10.05
CA LYS A 246 -6.23 15.61 9.17
C LYS A 246 -6.36 14.96 7.79
N GLU A 247 -5.27 14.47 7.22
CA GLU A 247 -5.19 13.84 5.90
C GLU A 247 -5.34 12.32 5.95
N SER A 248 -5.28 11.73 7.15
CA SER A 248 -5.40 10.28 7.33
C SER A 248 -6.79 9.77 6.94
N THR A 249 -6.81 8.64 6.26
CA THR A 249 -8.06 7.88 6.00
C THR A 249 -8.61 7.24 7.28
N GLY A 250 -7.84 7.23 8.37
CA GLY A 250 -8.18 6.66 9.67
C GLY A 250 -7.97 5.15 9.76
N HIS A 251 -8.29 4.63 10.94
CA HIS A 251 -8.09 3.21 11.27
C HIS A 251 -8.77 2.27 10.27
N GLY A 252 -10.00 2.58 9.91
CA GLY A 252 -10.86 1.67 9.17
C GLY A 252 -10.70 1.68 7.64
N SER A 253 -9.85 2.52 7.06
CA SER A 253 -9.74 2.65 5.60
C SER A 253 -8.29 2.75 5.15
N PRO A 254 -7.79 1.79 4.35
CA PRO A 254 -6.44 1.85 3.80
C PRO A 254 -6.31 2.92 2.72
N LEU A 255 -5.10 3.34 2.43
CA LEU A 255 -4.81 4.10 1.22
C LEU A 255 -4.99 3.19 -0.03
N PRO A 256 -5.46 3.72 -1.18
CA PRO A 256 -5.88 2.91 -2.33
C PRO A 256 -4.81 1.98 -2.91
N LEU A 257 -3.53 2.31 -2.76
CA LEU A 257 -2.43 1.53 -3.32
C LEU A 257 -1.70 0.65 -2.30
N LEU A 258 -2.14 0.68 -1.03
CA LEU A 258 -1.57 -0.22 -0.02
C LEU A 258 -1.96 -1.65 -0.32
N VAL A 259 -0.96 -2.52 -0.22
CA VAL A 259 -1.15 -3.97 -0.23
C VAL A 259 -1.13 -4.44 1.19
N HIS A 260 -2.22 -5.01 1.60
CA HIS A 260 -2.37 -5.57 2.94
C HIS A 260 -3.31 -6.78 2.87
N GLY A 261 -3.43 -7.52 3.94
CA GLY A 261 -4.33 -8.65 4.01
C GLY A 261 -4.54 -9.07 5.45
N GLY A 262 -5.53 -9.91 5.68
CA GLY A 262 -5.69 -10.57 6.95
C GLY A 262 -4.57 -11.58 7.18
N LEU A 263 -4.16 -11.73 8.42
CA LEU A 263 -3.22 -12.76 8.89
C LEU A 263 -3.94 -13.66 9.90
N GLY A 264 -3.59 -14.93 9.95
CA GLY A 264 -4.14 -15.87 10.91
C GLY A 264 -5.67 -15.91 10.88
N ARG A 265 -6.32 -15.57 12.02
CA ARG A 265 -7.79 -15.60 12.12
C ARG A 265 -8.51 -14.64 11.17
N ALA A 266 -7.88 -13.53 10.78
CA ALA A 266 -8.46 -12.57 9.84
C ALA A 266 -8.50 -13.07 8.39
N GLY A 267 -8.00 -14.27 8.12
CA GLY A 267 -8.22 -14.99 6.89
C GLY A 267 -6.96 -15.35 6.13
N GLY A 268 -6.11 -14.45 5.75
CA GLY A 268 -4.86 -14.72 5.02
C GLY A 268 -4.91 -14.41 3.53
N GLY A 269 -5.97 -13.76 3.04
CA GLY A 269 -6.00 -13.22 1.68
C GLY A 269 -5.43 -11.82 1.60
N GLU A 270 -4.94 -11.42 0.44
CA GLU A 270 -4.56 -10.04 0.19
C GLU A 270 -5.78 -9.20 -0.19
N GLU A 271 -5.95 -8.05 0.45
CA GLU A 271 -6.81 -6.99 -0.04
C GLU A 271 -6.01 -6.11 -0.99
N MET A 272 -6.51 -5.95 -2.19
CA MET A 272 -5.79 -5.25 -3.24
C MET A 272 -6.72 -4.33 -4.01
N GLY A 273 -6.23 -3.09 -4.21
CA GLY A 273 -6.89 -2.13 -5.08
C GLY A 273 -6.26 -2.05 -6.47
N GLY A 274 -6.99 -1.45 -7.42
CA GLY A 274 -6.51 -1.14 -8.75
C GLY A 274 -6.00 -2.35 -9.53
N LEU A 275 -4.92 -2.18 -10.29
CA LEU A 275 -4.34 -3.22 -11.14
C LEU A 275 -3.84 -4.46 -10.36
N ARG A 276 -3.48 -4.32 -9.09
CA ARG A 276 -3.04 -5.47 -8.27
C ARG A 276 -4.20 -6.41 -8.00
N GLY A 277 -5.39 -5.88 -7.70
CA GLY A 277 -6.60 -6.67 -7.55
C GLY A 277 -6.91 -7.49 -8.80
N VAL A 278 -6.81 -6.86 -9.98
CA VAL A 278 -6.99 -7.59 -11.26
C VAL A 278 -5.96 -8.69 -11.43
N LYS A 279 -4.68 -8.40 -11.17
CA LYS A 279 -3.59 -9.38 -11.31
C LYS A 279 -3.70 -10.57 -10.37
N HIS A 280 -4.38 -10.42 -9.23
CA HIS A 280 -4.61 -11.52 -8.29
C HIS A 280 -5.44 -12.66 -8.92
N TYR A 281 -6.36 -12.31 -9.81
CA TYR A 281 -7.23 -13.27 -10.49
C TYR A 281 -6.64 -13.82 -11.80
N LEU A 282 -5.43 -13.41 -12.18
CA LEU A 282 -4.77 -13.86 -13.39
C LEU A 282 -3.79 -15.00 -13.10
N GLN A 283 -3.86 -16.03 -13.94
CA GLN A 283 -2.86 -17.10 -13.95
C GLN A 283 -1.47 -16.55 -14.31
N ARG A 284 -0.46 -16.97 -13.58
CA ARG A 284 0.95 -16.67 -13.89
C ARG A 284 1.63 -17.91 -14.42
N THR A 285 2.26 -17.77 -15.57
CA THR A 285 3.07 -18.82 -16.18
C THR A 285 4.49 -18.29 -16.40
N ALA A 286 5.47 -18.99 -15.86
CA ALA A 286 6.87 -18.69 -16.14
C ALA A 286 7.25 -19.25 -17.51
N ILE A 287 7.94 -18.44 -18.31
CA ILE A 287 8.43 -18.83 -19.64
C ILE A 287 9.95 -18.88 -19.59
N GLN A 288 10.53 -19.99 -20.04
CA GLN A 288 11.98 -20.16 -20.17
C GLN A 288 12.33 -20.42 -21.63
N GLY A 289 13.43 -19.84 -22.10
CA GLY A 289 13.90 -20.00 -23.47
C GLY A 289 15.13 -19.13 -23.74
N SER A 290 15.62 -19.13 -24.98
CA SER A 290 16.66 -18.21 -25.37
C SER A 290 16.17 -16.76 -25.32
N PRO A 291 17.05 -15.76 -25.09
CA PRO A 291 16.65 -14.36 -25.09
C PRO A 291 15.87 -13.96 -26.35
N THR A 292 16.30 -14.44 -27.52
CA THR A 292 15.63 -14.18 -28.79
C THR A 292 14.21 -14.73 -28.83
N THR A 293 14.03 -15.99 -28.38
CA THR A 293 12.70 -16.61 -28.32
C THR A 293 11.78 -15.88 -27.32
N ILE A 294 12.27 -15.54 -26.13
CA ILE A 294 11.49 -14.81 -25.14
C ILE A 294 11.12 -13.42 -25.66
N THR A 295 12.04 -12.73 -26.32
CA THR A 295 11.74 -11.44 -26.98
C THR A 295 10.59 -11.58 -27.97
N ALA A 296 10.62 -12.60 -28.83
CA ALA A 296 9.58 -12.85 -29.82
C ALA A 296 8.21 -13.16 -29.20
N ILE A 297 8.18 -13.90 -28.09
CA ILE A 297 6.94 -14.27 -27.39
C ILE A 297 6.33 -13.08 -26.64
N THR A 298 7.17 -12.30 -25.96
CA THR A 298 6.70 -11.25 -25.03
C THR A 298 6.59 -9.87 -25.68
N ASN A 299 7.19 -9.70 -26.84
CA ASN A 299 7.40 -8.38 -27.46
C ASN A 299 8.10 -7.37 -26.54
N ILE A 300 9.00 -7.88 -25.69
CA ILE A 300 9.88 -7.10 -24.81
C ILE A 300 11.30 -7.64 -25.02
N TYR A 301 12.21 -6.79 -25.48
CA TYR A 301 13.58 -7.20 -25.74
C TYR A 301 14.27 -7.71 -24.46
N GLN A 302 14.80 -8.91 -24.56
CA GLN A 302 15.64 -9.51 -23.54
C GLN A 302 17.11 -9.26 -23.87
N GLN A 303 17.89 -8.85 -22.90
CA GLN A 303 19.32 -8.63 -23.08
C GLN A 303 19.98 -9.87 -23.70
N TYR A 304 20.85 -9.67 -24.66
CA TYR A 304 21.52 -10.69 -25.50
C TYR A 304 20.61 -11.39 -26.53
N ALA A 305 19.38 -10.97 -26.72
CA ALA A 305 18.61 -11.42 -27.87
C ALA A 305 19.26 -10.92 -29.18
N ALA A 306 19.03 -11.66 -30.27
CA ALA A 306 19.49 -11.23 -31.60
C ALA A 306 18.89 -9.86 -31.93
N GLY A 307 19.76 -8.92 -32.32
CA GLY A 307 19.32 -7.62 -32.81
C GLY A 307 18.74 -7.73 -34.20
N LYS A 308 17.83 -6.84 -34.55
CA LYS A 308 17.26 -6.68 -35.89
C LYS A 308 17.86 -5.44 -36.56
N ASP A 309 18.16 -5.55 -37.82
CA ASP A 309 18.50 -4.37 -38.63
C ASP A 309 17.26 -3.50 -38.79
N PRO A 310 17.30 -2.22 -38.42
CA PRO A 310 16.16 -1.34 -38.59
C PRO A 310 15.91 -0.93 -40.02
N GLY A 311 16.86 -1.17 -40.94
CA GLY A 311 16.81 -0.72 -42.34
C GLY A 311 16.88 0.80 -42.48
N LYS A 312 16.01 1.54 -41.83
CA LYS A 312 15.95 3.00 -41.75
C LYS A 312 16.29 3.42 -40.30
N HIS A 313 17.01 4.52 -40.13
CA HIS A 313 17.39 4.98 -38.79
C HIS A 313 16.17 5.17 -37.90
N PRO A 314 16.15 4.58 -36.66
CA PRO A 314 14.97 4.60 -35.80
C PRO A 314 14.49 6.00 -35.41
N PHE A 315 15.39 6.98 -35.36
CA PHE A 315 15.05 8.38 -35.08
C PHE A 315 14.08 8.99 -36.11
N THR A 316 14.08 8.47 -37.32
CA THR A 316 13.25 8.95 -38.45
C THR A 316 11.98 8.13 -38.66
N LYS A 317 11.76 7.08 -37.85
CA LYS A 317 10.58 6.21 -37.95
C LYS A 317 9.42 6.73 -37.12
N TYR A 318 8.21 6.51 -37.60
CA TYR A 318 7.01 6.61 -36.81
C TYR A 318 6.94 5.47 -35.80
N PHE A 319 6.13 5.66 -34.72
CA PHE A 319 5.96 4.66 -33.67
C PHE A 319 5.55 3.29 -34.24
N GLU A 320 4.68 3.24 -35.21
CA GLU A 320 4.19 2.02 -35.85
C GLU A 320 5.27 1.27 -36.62
N GLU A 321 6.20 1.99 -37.22
CA GLU A 321 7.31 1.45 -38.03
C GLU A 321 8.42 0.83 -37.18
N LEU A 322 8.49 1.17 -35.89
CA LEU A 322 9.50 0.63 -34.99
C LEU A 322 9.16 -0.80 -34.58
N GLU A 323 10.16 -1.66 -34.55
CA GLU A 323 10.02 -3.03 -34.02
C GLU A 323 10.87 -3.27 -32.78
N VAL A 324 10.36 -4.06 -31.86
CA VAL A 324 11.15 -4.52 -30.71
C VAL A 324 12.31 -5.38 -31.17
N GLY A 325 13.50 -5.07 -30.68
CA GLY A 325 14.75 -5.72 -31.04
C GLY A 325 15.53 -5.01 -32.16
N GLU A 326 14.98 -3.96 -32.79
CA GLU A 326 15.79 -3.14 -33.71
C GLU A 326 16.97 -2.52 -32.98
N GLN A 327 18.15 -2.57 -33.62
CA GLN A 327 19.39 -2.07 -33.05
C GLN A 327 20.14 -1.17 -34.03
N ILE A 328 20.68 -0.09 -33.52
CA ILE A 328 21.71 0.70 -34.20
C ILE A 328 22.94 0.83 -33.31
N ILE A 329 24.09 0.96 -33.93
CA ILE A 329 25.34 1.34 -33.27
C ILE A 329 25.77 2.67 -33.89
N THR A 330 26.01 3.67 -33.03
CA THR A 330 26.38 5.01 -33.51
C THR A 330 27.82 5.07 -34.01
N GLU A 331 28.15 6.16 -34.66
CA GLU A 331 29.54 6.52 -34.93
C GLU A 331 30.32 6.66 -33.62
N LYS A 332 31.63 6.48 -33.69
CA LYS A 332 32.53 6.63 -32.58
C LYS A 332 32.73 8.10 -32.21
N ARG A 333 32.83 8.38 -30.92
CA ARG A 333 33.21 9.68 -30.42
C ARG A 333 34.34 9.53 -29.38
N THR A 334 35.42 10.30 -29.60
CA THR A 334 36.49 10.41 -28.60
C THR A 334 36.10 11.42 -27.50
N ILE A 335 36.25 11.04 -26.27
CA ILE A 335 36.05 11.90 -25.10
C ILE A 335 37.35 12.63 -24.81
N THR A 336 37.32 13.95 -24.82
CA THR A 336 38.51 14.77 -24.52
C THR A 336 38.46 15.37 -23.11
N SER A 337 39.64 15.70 -22.56
CA SER A 337 39.71 16.43 -21.29
C SER A 337 38.99 17.79 -21.39
N GLU A 338 39.07 18.45 -22.53
CA GLU A 338 38.37 19.72 -22.78
C GLU A 338 36.83 19.56 -22.72
N ASP A 339 36.29 18.45 -23.25
CA ASP A 339 34.86 18.16 -23.16
C ASP A 339 34.43 18.02 -21.68
N ILE A 340 35.25 17.34 -20.87
CA ILE A 340 34.97 17.15 -19.44
C ILE A 340 35.03 18.50 -18.69
N ASP A 341 36.04 19.31 -18.96
CA ASP A 341 36.19 20.63 -18.36
C ASP A 341 34.99 21.54 -18.72
N LYS A 342 34.58 21.56 -20.01
CA LYS A 342 33.39 22.32 -20.47
C LYS A 342 32.11 21.85 -19.80
N PHE A 343 31.94 20.54 -19.60
CA PHE A 343 30.76 20.02 -18.93
C PHE A 343 30.78 20.34 -17.42
N ALA A 344 31.93 20.30 -16.78
CA ALA A 344 32.10 20.75 -15.40
C ALA A 344 31.67 22.22 -15.22
N ASP A 345 32.15 23.09 -16.12
CA ASP A 345 31.79 24.51 -16.09
C ASP A 345 30.30 24.75 -16.35
N LEU A 346 29.70 24.00 -17.30
CA LEU A 346 28.29 24.12 -17.63
C LEU A 346 27.37 23.61 -16.50
N SER A 347 27.74 22.49 -15.87
CA SER A 347 26.93 21.84 -14.85
C SER A 347 27.17 22.37 -13.43
N GLY A 348 28.34 22.99 -13.18
CA GLY A 348 28.84 23.34 -11.86
C GLY A 348 29.41 22.14 -11.07
N ASP A 349 29.48 20.96 -11.68
CA ASP A 349 30.01 19.74 -11.04
C ASP A 349 31.55 19.69 -11.17
N HIS A 350 32.21 20.34 -10.24
CA HIS A 350 33.67 20.34 -10.10
C HIS A 350 34.15 19.32 -9.06
N PHE A 351 33.48 18.17 -8.96
CA PHE A 351 33.94 17.09 -8.09
C PHE A 351 35.36 16.66 -8.46
N TYR A 352 36.21 16.37 -7.48
CA TYR A 352 37.64 16.12 -7.69
C TYR A 352 37.96 15.13 -8.81
N ALA A 353 37.14 14.11 -8.99
CA ALA A 353 37.33 13.10 -10.01
C ALA A 353 37.24 13.63 -11.44
N HIS A 354 36.61 14.78 -11.63
CA HIS A 354 36.43 15.44 -12.92
C HIS A 354 37.44 16.54 -13.21
N ILE A 355 38.38 16.77 -12.30
CA ILE A 355 39.36 17.86 -12.40
C ILE A 355 40.74 17.29 -12.80
N LYS A 356 41.26 17.71 -13.95
CA LYS A 356 42.52 17.19 -14.50
C LYS A 356 43.76 17.46 -13.68
N THR A 357 43.74 18.49 -12.79
CA THR A 357 44.86 18.84 -11.92
C THR A 357 44.84 18.12 -10.57
N THR A 358 43.85 17.24 -10.36
CA THR A 358 43.73 16.46 -9.13
C THR A 358 44.86 15.43 -9.02
N ASN A 359 45.45 15.27 -7.82
CA ASN A 359 46.25 14.10 -7.51
C ASN A 359 45.32 12.91 -7.23
N PHE A 360 45.40 11.87 -8.05
CA PHE A 360 44.57 10.66 -7.93
C PHE A 360 45.18 9.56 -7.06
N GLU A 361 46.35 9.82 -6.45
CA GLU A 361 47.00 8.84 -5.54
C GLU A 361 46.06 8.52 -4.35
N GLY A 362 45.87 7.24 -4.08
CA GLY A 362 44.97 6.75 -3.02
C GLY A 362 43.46 6.78 -3.37
N THR A 363 43.11 7.14 -4.60
CA THR A 363 41.72 7.04 -5.11
C THR A 363 41.52 5.80 -5.97
N MET A 364 40.27 5.52 -6.34
CA MET A 364 39.94 4.44 -7.26
C MET A 364 40.13 4.81 -8.75
N PHE A 365 40.51 6.04 -9.06
CA PHE A 365 40.65 6.57 -10.41
C PHE A 365 42.12 6.77 -10.76
N GLU A 366 42.47 6.54 -12.01
CA GLU A 366 43.84 6.70 -12.51
C GLU A 366 44.12 8.11 -13.01
N GLN A 367 43.09 8.80 -13.48
CA GLN A 367 43.15 10.16 -14.04
C GLN A 367 41.75 10.79 -14.03
N GLN A 368 41.62 12.01 -14.58
CA GLN A 368 40.34 12.69 -14.77
C GLN A 368 39.30 11.77 -15.38
N VAL A 369 38.09 11.74 -14.81
CA VAL A 369 36.97 10.87 -15.25
C VAL A 369 35.87 11.74 -15.85
N ALA A 370 35.27 11.31 -16.93
CA ALA A 370 34.08 11.95 -17.49
C ALA A 370 32.87 11.81 -16.55
N HIS A 371 32.09 12.88 -16.43
CA HIS A 371 30.82 12.85 -15.69
C HIS A 371 29.87 11.85 -16.32
N GLY A 372 29.20 11.05 -15.53
CA GLY A 372 28.24 10.09 -16.03
C GLY A 372 27.10 10.75 -16.83
N TYR A 373 26.59 11.88 -16.35
CA TYR A 373 25.57 12.66 -17.05
C TYR A 373 26.06 13.28 -18.36
N PHE A 374 27.34 13.62 -18.46
CA PHE A 374 27.95 14.04 -19.72
C PHE A 374 27.89 12.92 -20.75
N ILE A 375 28.29 11.70 -20.38
CA ILE A 375 28.24 10.53 -21.25
C ILE A 375 26.81 10.23 -21.68
N MET A 376 25.84 10.35 -20.75
CA MET A 376 24.43 10.18 -21.10
C MET A 376 23.94 11.25 -22.11
N SER A 377 24.38 12.50 -21.92
CA SER A 377 24.04 13.58 -22.87
C SER A 377 24.62 13.33 -24.26
N ILE A 378 25.86 12.82 -24.33
CA ILE A 378 26.45 12.39 -25.60
C ILE A 378 25.65 11.25 -26.23
N ALA A 379 25.26 10.25 -25.43
CA ALA A 379 24.45 9.15 -25.93
C ALA A 379 23.16 9.65 -26.59
N ALA A 380 22.46 10.56 -25.91
CA ALA A 380 21.25 11.18 -26.48
C ALA A 380 21.53 11.94 -27.78
N GLY A 381 22.64 12.68 -27.84
CA GLY A 381 23.05 13.42 -29.02
C GLY A 381 23.43 12.50 -30.22
N LEU A 382 24.09 11.38 -29.94
CA LEU A 382 24.48 10.40 -30.98
C LEU A 382 23.27 9.63 -31.56
N PHE A 383 22.11 9.68 -30.93
CA PHE A 383 20.88 9.11 -31.47
C PHE A 383 20.20 10.03 -32.49
N VAL A 384 20.56 11.32 -32.55
CA VAL A 384 19.97 12.28 -33.46
C VAL A 384 20.59 12.10 -34.87
N ASP A 385 19.79 11.67 -35.81
CA ASP A 385 20.23 11.42 -37.21
C ASP A 385 20.07 12.64 -38.10
N SER A 386 19.16 13.55 -37.77
CA SER A 386 18.83 14.69 -38.63
C SER A 386 18.40 15.90 -37.82
N TYR A 387 18.73 17.09 -38.34
CA TYR A 387 18.23 18.36 -37.79
C TYR A 387 16.81 18.72 -38.28
N GLU A 388 16.23 17.93 -39.15
CA GLU A 388 14.88 18.12 -39.67
C GLU A 388 13.84 17.66 -38.62
N LYS A 389 12.60 18.10 -38.80
CA LYS A 389 11.48 17.69 -37.96
C LYS A 389 11.17 16.20 -38.19
N ASN A 390 11.41 15.40 -37.19
CA ASN A 390 11.18 13.97 -37.18
C ASN A 390 9.96 13.59 -36.32
N PRO A 391 9.45 12.32 -36.43
CA PRO A 391 8.35 11.82 -35.58
C PRO A 391 8.64 11.79 -34.08
N VAL A 392 9.90 11.78 -33.66
CA VAL A 392 10.30 11.84 -32.25
C VAL A 392 9.88 13.18 -31.66
N LEU A 393 9.12 13.16 -30.58
CA LEU A 393 8.59 14.37 -29.94
C LEU A 393 9.52 14.91 -28.88
N LEU A 394 9.96 14.05 -27.95
CA LEU A 394 10.82 14.44 -26.82
C LEU A 394 11.42 13.20 -26.13
N ASN A 395 12.47 13.45 -25.36
CA ASN A 395 12.99 12.48 -24.40
C ASN A 395 12.10 12.51 -23.15
N TYR A 396 11.35 11.42 -22.92
CA TYR A 396 10.30 11.37 -21.89
C TYR A 396 10.85 11.10 -20.50
N GLY A 397 11.92 10.30 -20.39
CA GLY A 397 12.50 9.96 -19.09
C GLY A 397 13.50 8.82 -19.15
N ILE A 398 13.93 8.40 -17.98
CA ILE A 398 14.89 7.30 -17.79
C ILE A 398 14.31 6.40 -16.70
N ASP A 399 14.14 5.10 -17.00
CA ASP A 399 13.66 4.12 -16.01
C ASP A 399 14.81 3.70 -15.07
N GLU A 400 16.01 3.50 -15.62
CA GLU A 400 17.18 3.06 -14.87
C GLU A 400 18.45 3.57 -15.55
N LEU A 401 19.41 4.04 -14.75
CA LEU A 401 20.71 4.50 -15.22
C LEU A 401 21.80 3.95 -14.31
N ARG A 402 22.83 3.34 -14.91
CA ARG A 402 24.01 2.84 -14.19
C ARG A 402 25.28 3.18 -14.92
N PHE A 403 26.24 3.77 -14.22
CA PHE A 403 27.60 4.00 -14.66
C PHE A 403 28.49 2.88 -14.10
N THR A 404 28.78 1.89 -14.91
CA THR A 404 29.44 0.66 -14.46
C THR A 404 30.97 0.70 -14.56
N LYS A 405 31.50 1.64 -15.38
CA LYS A 405 32.95 1.83 -15.56
C LYS A 405 33.26 3.32 -15.75
N PRO A 406 34.43 3.81 -15.27
CA PRO A 406 34.86 5.15 -15.57
C PRO A 406 35.20 5.31 -17.05
N VAL A 407 34.95 6.49 -17.60
CA VAL A 407 35.35 6.89 -18.96
C VAL A 407 36.43 7.96 -18.80
N TYR A 408 37.58 7.72 -19.41
CA TYR A 408 38.76 8.60 -19.33
C TYR A 408 38.94 9.44 -20.60
N PRO A 409 39.64 10.57 -20.51
CA PRO A 409 40.08 11.30 -21.69
C PRO A 409 40.86 10.39 -22.65
N GLY A 410 40.57 10.48 -23.94
CA GLY A 410 41.13 9.62 -25.00
C GLY A 410 40.30 8.34 -25.27
N SER A 411 39.32 8.01 -24.42
CA SER A 411 38.43 6.90 -24.68
C SER A 411 37.57 7.16 -25.93
N GLU A 412 37.52 6.20 -26.84
CA GLU A 412 36.53 6.17 -27.94
C GLU A 412 35.30 5.42 -27.46
N ILE A 413 34.15 6.08 -27.52
CA ILE A 413 32.87 5.47 -27.18
C ILE A 413 31.97 5.42 -28.41
N HIS A 414 31.16 4.41 -28.50
CA HIS A 414 29.96 4.36 -29.35
C HIS A 414 28.79 3.75 -28.60
N ILE A 415 27.61 4.02 -29.05
CA ILE A 415 26.40 3.67 -28.29
C ILE A 415 25.57 2.68 -29.11
N ARG A 416 25.16 1.60 -28.46
CA ARG A 416 24.14 0.70 -29.00
C ARG A 416 22.79 1.12 -28.47
N PHE A 417 21.85 1.41 -29.33
CA PHE A 417 20.45 1.61 -29.01
C PHE A 417 19.68 0.39 -29.48
N THR A 418 18.89 -0.19 -28.57
CA THR A 418 18.00 -1.31 -28.90
C THR A 418 16.57 -0.93 -28.52
N CYS A 419 15.64 -1.04 -29.47
CA CYS A 419 14.22 -0.87 -29.16
C CYS A 419 13.75 -1.96 -28.20
N LYS A 420 13.62 -1.59 -26.91
CA LYS A 420 13.33 -2.54 -25.83
C LYS A 420 11.85 -2.87 -25.72
N GLN A 421 11.00 -1.86 -25.82
CA GLN A 421 9.56 -2.02 -25.64
C GLN A 421 8.81 -0.86 -26.28
N LYS A 422 7.63 -1.14 -26.79
CA LYS A 422 6.68 -0.14 -27.31
C LYS A 422 5.44 -0.15 -26.42
N LEU A 423 5.02 1.01 -25.93
CA LEU A 423 3.83 1.19 -25.11
C LEU A 423 2.89 2.18 -25.80
N LEU A 424 1.66 1.77 -26.05
CA LEU A 424 0.61 2.70 -26.48
C LEU A 424 0.31 3.66 -25.31
N ASN A 425 0.26 4.94 -25.61
CA ASN A 425 -0.16 5.93 -24.62
C ASN A 425 -1.69 5.90 -24.52
N ASP A 426 -2.23 5.15 -23.57
CA ASP A 426 -3.66 5.15 -23.30
C ASP A 426 -4.06 6.54 -22.78
N LYS A 427 -4.90 7.26 -23.50
CA LYS A 427 -5.41 8.61 -23.19
C LYS A 427 -6.00 8.75 -21.77
N ARG A 428 -6.25 7.63 -21.08
CA ARG A 428 -6.79 7.58 -19.72
C ARG A 428 -5.77 7.82 -18.59
N VAL A 429 -4.49 7.90 -18.90
CA VAL A 429 -3.41 8.10 -17.91
C VAL A 429 -2.92 9.56 -17.85
N VAL A 430 -3.38 10.44 -18.74
CA VAL A 430 -3.00 11.87 -18.72
C VAL A 430 -4.06 12.64 -17.94
N GLU A 431 -3.76 12.98 -16.69
CA GLU A 431 -4.69 13.64 -15.76
C GLU A 431 -5.14 15.08 -16.16
N LYS A 432 -4.64 15.66 -17.24
CA LYS A 432 -5.08 16.97 -17.75
C LYS A 432 -5.13 17.03 -19.27
N PRO A 433 -6.27 16.69 -19.87
CA PRO A 433 -6.46 16.83 -21.34
C PRO A 433 -6.38 18.29 -21.83
N GLU A 434 -6.47 19.27 -20.96
CA GLU A 434 -6.60 20.68 -21.31
C GLU A 434 -5.32 21.34 -21.77
N ASP A 435 -4.16 20.82 -21.40
CA ASP A 435 -2.85 21.41 -21.72
C ASP A 435 -2.28 20.94 -23.09
N PHE A 436 -2.90 19.96 -23.74
CA PHE A 436 -2.48 19.47 -25.06
C PHE A 436 -3.50 19.74 -26.16
N LYS A 437 -3.83 21.02 -26.38
CA LYS A 437 -4.48 21.45 -27.62
C LYS A 437 -3.45 21.48 -28.75
N ARG A 438 -3.22 20.36 -29.41
CA ARG A 438 -2.78 20.29 -30.79
C ARG A 438 -3.37 19.07 -31.47
N GLY A 439 -4.21 19.40 -32.41
CA GLY A 439 -4.74 18.66 -33.54
C GLY A 439 -4.46 17.17 -33.66
N ASP A 440 -5.60 16.51 -33.82
CA ASP A 440 -5.79 15.21 -34.47
C ASP A 440 -5.25 13.95 -33.77
N ASP A 441 -6.06 12.94 -33.78
CA ASP A 441 -5.95 11.56 -33.33
C ASP A 441 -4.68 10.80 -33.81
N ILE A 442 -3.50 11.33 -33.54
CA ILE A 442 -2.26 10.59 -33.76
C ILE A 442 -2.03 9.75 -32.51
N ASP A 443 -2.06 8.45 -32.63
CA ASP A 443 -1.69 7.52 -31.60
C ASP A 443 -0.23 7.79 -31.19
N LYS A 444 -0.07 8.37 -30.00
CA LYS A 444 1.24 8.65 -29.41
C LYS A 444 1.64 7.45 -28.59
N GLY A 445 2.84 6.95 -28.84
CA GLY A 445 3.40 5.85 -28.07
C GLY A 445 4.67 6.24 -27.35
N ILE A 446 5.00 5.49 -26.30
CA ILE A 446 6.27 5.55 -25.61
C ILE A 446 7.14 4.39 -26.12
N VAL A 447 8.33 4.71 -26.61
CA VAL A 447 9.34 3.70 -26.96
C VAL A 447 10.40 3.69 -25.88
N LYS A 448 10.62 2.53 -25.30
CA LYS A 448 11.73 2.32 -24.35
C LYS A 448 12.93 1.79 -25.10
N TRP A 449 14.07 2.41 -24.87
CA TRP A 449 15.35 2.03 -25.45
C TRP A 449 16.25 1.42 -24.38
N LEU A 450 16.90 0.30 -24.70
CA LEU A 450 18.10 -0.12 -23.98
C LEU A 450 19.28 0.60 -24.63
N VAL A 451 20.00 1.39 -23.85
CA VAL A 451 21.13 2.21 -24.28
C VAL A 451 22.38 1.65 -23.63
N GLU A 452 23.30 1.15 -24.42
CA GLU A 452 24.54 0.53 -23.97
C GLU A 452 25.73 1.27 -24.56
N MET A 453 26.62 1.77 -23.71
CA MET A 453 27.90 2.30 -24.15
C MET A 453 28.87 1.13 -24.34
N ILE A 454 29.52 1.09 -25.49
CA ILE A 454 30.48 0.06 -25.91
C ILE A 454 31.85 0.69 -26.11
#